data_31cbb4da429ab101278b25d0ca473329
#
_entry.id   31cbb4da429ab101278b25d0ca473329
#
_cell.length_a   1.000
_cell.length_b   1.000
_cell.length_c   1.000
_cell.angle_alpha   90.00
_cell.angle_beta   90.00
_cell.angle_gamma   90.00
#
_symmetry.space_group_name_H-M   'P 1'
#
loop_
_entity.id
_entity.type
_entity.pdbx_description
1 polymer ?
#
loop_
_entity_poly.entity_id
_entity_poly.type
_entity_poly.pdbx_seq_one_letter_code
_entity_poly.pdbx_strand_id
1 'polypeptide(L)'
;TTDAVDDLLDFVRAGFTTFETADTYTGGEELMGAMRSAAQQKLPAELSHKIKVHTRFTAPTRGSGPTVRDVTESVERSLSRIGVDRLDLVQLQWWNLDVPGLVDAGMVLSDLQQQGKVGLIGACNLGVGDLSTLLDAGVPITTNQVHFSLIDRRAENHLAAFCKTHGIGLMSFAPLAGGFLSDAWLDAP
;
A
#
# COMPACT_ATOMS: atom_id res chain seq x y z
N THR A 1 7.79 13.77 17.25
CA THR A 1 7.39 12.34 17.08
C THR A 1 6.24 11.94 17.99
N THR A 2 6.22 12.37 19.26
CA THR A 2 5.14 12.03 20.21
C THR A 2 3.80 12.60 19.75
N ASP A 3 3.77 13.84 19.30
CA ASP A 3 2.57 14.51 18.81
C ASP A 3 1.97 13.80 17.59
N ALA A 4 2.79 13.40 16.63
CA ALA A 4 2.32 12.68 15.44
C ALA A 4 1.72 11.29 15.75
N VAL A 5 2.25 10.61 16.78
CA VAL A 5 1.67 9.33 17.24
C VAL A 5 0.32 9.59 17.92
N ASP A 6 0.20 10.60 18.73
CA ASP A 6 -1.06 10.93 19.42
C ASP A 6 -2.13 11.39 18.42
N ASP A 7 -1.78 12.17 17.38
CA ASP A 7 -2.66 12.51 16.27
C ASP A 7 -3.18 11.26 15.55
N LEU A 8 -2.30 10.29 15.26
CA LEU A 8 -2.71 9.02 14.64
C LEU A 8 -3.65 8.21 15.54
N LEU A 9 -3.44 8.23 16.88
CA LEU A 9 -4.36 7.58 17.81
C LEU A 9 -5.74 8.25 17.84
N ASP A 10 -5.81 9.56 17.63
CA ASP A 10 -7.09 10.26 17.50
C ASP A 10 -7.86 9.82 16.26
N PHE A 11 -7.18 9.60 15.13
CA PHE A 11 -7.81 8.96 13.97
C PHE A 11 -8.33 7.55 14.28
N VAL A 12 -7.56 6.74 15.03
CA VAL A 12 -8.04 5.40 15.46
C VAL A 12 -9.27 5.51 16.33
N ARG A 13 -9.31 6.45 17.29
CA ARG A 13 -10.50 6.72 18.14
C ARG A 13 -11.71 7.15 17.33
N ALA A 14 -11.49 7.90 16.25
CA ALA A 14 -12.53 8.32 15.31
C ALA A 14 -12.98 7.19 14.35
N GLY A 15 -12.39 6.00 14.44
CA GLY A 15 -12.78 4.83 13.64
C GLY A 15 -11.93 4.58 12.39
N PHE A 16 -10.91 5.40 12.12
CA PHE A 16 -9.95 5.14 11.02
C PHE A 16 -8.92 4.12 11.49
N THR A 17 -8.99 2.91 10.97
CA THR A 17 -8.15 1.79 11.43
C THR A 17 -7.16 1.29 10.37
N THR A 18 -7.19 1.83 9.15
CA THR A 18 -6.26 1.46 8.08
C THR A 18 -5.38 2.65 7.73
N PHE A 19 -4.07 2.44 7.83
CA PHE A 19 -3.05 3.43 7.56
C PHE A 19 -2.14 2.94 6.45
N GLU A 20 -1.58 3.85 5.67
CA GLU A 20 -0.70 3.54 4.58
C GLU A 20 0.64 4.25 4.73
N THR A 21 1.70 3.56 4.34
CA THR A 21 3.07 4.05 4.26
C THR A 21 3.79 3.41 3.06
N ALA A 22 5.08 3.61 2.97
CA ALA A 22 5.93 2.96 1.97
C ALA A 22 7.34 2.74 2.51
N ASP A 23 8.03 1.74 1.99
CA ASP A 23 9.43 1.44 2.30
C ASP A 23 10.40 2.60 2.02
N THR A 24 10.00 3.51 1.12
CA THR A 24 10.75 4.71 0.72
C THR A 24 10.40 5.98 1.51
N TYR A 25 9.36 5.96 2.35
CA TYR A 25 9.00 7.11 3.16
C TYR A 25 9.86 7.17 4.43
N THR A 26 10.76 8.16 4.48
CA THR A 26 11.69 8.32 5.61
C THR A 26 10.94 8.42 6.95
N GLY A 27 11.15 7.44 7.82
CA GLY A 27 10.51 7.38 9.15
C GLY A 27 9.03 6.99 9.13
N GLY A 28 8.43 6.73 7.96
CA GLY A 28 7.00 6.42 7.85
C GLY A 28 6.63 5.07 8.46
N GLU A 29 7.40 4.04 8.15
CA GLU A 29 7.17 2.70 8.72
C GLU A 29 7.45 2.66 10.23
N GLU A 30 8.49 3.34 10.69
CA GLU A 30 8.81 3.47 12.11
C GLU A 30 7.71 4.23 12.88
N LEU A 31 7.11 5.26 12.27
CA LEU A 31 5.97 5.97 12.85
C LEU A 31 4.74 5.05 12.97
N MET A 32 4.47 4.22 11.98
CA MET A 32 3.39 3.22 12.05
C MET A 32 3.66 2.20 13.16
N GLY A 33 4.90 1.76 13.33
CA GLY A 33 5.30 0.88 14.43
C GLY A 33 5.09 1.51 15.79
N ALA A 34 5.52 2.76 15.96
CA ALA A 34 5.32 3.52 17.19
C ALA A 34 3.81 3.73 17.50
N MET A 35 3.01 4.05 16.49
CA MET A 35 1.55 4.18 16.61
C MET A 35 0.90 2.86 17.06
N ARG A 36 1.26 1.71 16.45
CA ARG A 36 0.74 0.39 16.85
C ARG A 36 1.09 0.05 18.29
N SER A 37 2.33 0.29 18.70
CA SER A 37 2.79 0.07 20.08
C SER A 37 2.03 0.96 21.07
N ALA A 38 1.88 2.24 20.76
CA ALA A 38 1.11 3.17 21.60
C ALA A 38 -0.39 2.81 21.65
N ALA A 39 -0.97 2.34 20.54
CA ALA A 39 -2.35 1.90 20.51
C ALA A 39 -2.60 0.70 21.42
N GLN A 40 -1.70 -0.27 21.47
CA GLN A 40 -1.80 -1.42 22.37
C GLN A 40 -1.78 -1.00 23.86
N GLN A 41 -1.11 0.09 24.19
CA GLN A 41 -0.98 0.58 25.56
C GLN A 41 -2.11 1.55 25.96
N LYS A 42 -2.59 2.36 25.00
CA LYS A 42 -3.46 3.51 25.29
C LYS A 42 -4.91 3.32 24.83
N LEU A 43 -5.22 2.29 24.01
CA LEU A 43 -6.55 2.06 23.45
C LEU A 43 -7.12 0.71 23.87
N PRO A 44 -8.46 0.56 23.87
CA PRO A 44 -9.09 -0.75 24.04
C PRO A 44 -8.60 -1.77 22.99
N ALA A 45 -8.50 -3.04 23.40
CA ALA A 45 -8.03 -4.11 22.54
C ALA A 45 -8.87 -4.23 21.24
N GLU A 46 -10.19 -3.99 21.32
CA GLU A 46 -11.12 -4.01 20.20
C GLU A 46 -10.78 -2.97 19.12
N LEU A 47 -10.14 -1.87 19.49
CA LEU A 47 -9.67 -0.85 18.54
C LEU A 47 -8.25 -1.14 18.06
N SER A 48 -7.33 -1.42 18.99
CA SER A 48 -5.93 -1.65 18.65
C SER A 48 -5.74 -2.85 17.70
N HIS A 49 -6.53 -3.92 17.86
CA HIS A 49 -6.49 -5.10 16.99
C HIS A 49 -7.04 -4.84 15.58
N LYS A 50 -7.82 -3.79 15.38
CA LYS A 50 -8.35 -3.43 14.05
C LYS A 50 -7.34 -2.67 13.19
N ILE A 51 -6.27 -2.17 13.80
CA ILE A 51 -5.27 -1.37 13.08
C ILE A 51 -4.59 -2.23 12.01
N LYS A 52 -4.66 -1.75 10.77
CA LYS A 52 -4.00 -2.30 9.60
C LYS A 52 -2.99 -1.30 9.06
N VAL A 53 -1.82 -1.78 8.72
CA VAL A 53 -0.78 -0.96 8.10
C VAL A 53 -0.44 -1.56 6.75
N HIS A 54 -0.68 -0.78 5.71
CA HIS A 54 -0.30 -1.11 4.35
C HIS A 54 1.05 -0.47 4.05
N THR A 55 1.99 -1.24 3.49
CA THR A 55 3.25 -0.70 3.00
C THR A 55 3.48 -1.08 1.54
N ARG A 56 4.60 -0.68 0.97
CA ARG A 56 4.93 -0.93 -0.44
C ARG A 56 6.33 -1.49 -0.55
N PHE A 57 6.51 -2.30 -1.57
CA PHE A 57 7.80 -2.53 -2.20
C PHE A 57 7.90 -1.62 -3.42
N THR A 58 8.82 -0.68 -3.38
CA THR A 58 9.05 0.27 -4.47
C THR A 58 10.21 -0.21 -5.34
N ALA A 59 9.91 -0.59 -6.57
CA ALA A 59 10.92 -1.05 -7.51
C ALA A 59 11.88 0.09 -7.93
N PRO A 60 13.14 -0.22 -8.28
CA PRO A 60 14.05 0.76 -8.84
C PRO A 60 13.48 1.32 -10.15
N THR A 61 13.78 2.57 -10.46
CA THR A 61 13.29 3.24 -11.67
C THR A 61 14.18 3.02 -12.90
N ARG A 62 15.32 2.36 -12.72
CA ARG A 62 16.34 2.09 -13.77
C ARG A 62 17.07 0.77 -13.47
N GLY A 63 17.71 0.23 -14.48
CA GLY A 63 18.57 -0.95 -14.36
C GLY A 63 17.88 -2.25 -14.70
N SER A 64 18.41 -3.35 -14.20
CA SER A 64 17.97 -4.73 -14.51
C SER A 64 16.76 -5.21 -13.70
N GLY A 65 16.13 -4.32 -12.95
CA GLY A 65 15.05 -4.69 -12.03
C GLY A 65 15.56 -5.24 -10.68
N PRO A 66 14.65 -5.47 -9.72
CA PRO A 66 15.00 -5.98 -8.41
C PRO A 66 15.32 -7.48 -8.49
N THR A 67 16.24 -7.91 -7.64
CA THR A 67 16.51 -9.33 -7.40
C THR A 67 15.55 -9.90 -6.34
N VAL A 68 15.49 -11.22 -6.23
CA VAL A 68 14.80 -11.92 -5.12
C VAL A 68 15.25 -11.38 -3.76
N ARG A 69 16.56 -11.14 -3.63
CA ARG A 69 17.15 -10.61 -2.39
C ARG A 69 16.64 -9.20 -2.08
N ASP A 70 16.56 -8.31 -3.06
CA ASP A 70 16.11 -6.94 -2.86
C ASP A 70 14.66 -6.89 -2.33
N VAL A 71 13.78 -7.70 -2.91
CA VAL A 71 12.37 -7.81 -2.47
C VAL A 71 12.30 -8.37 -1.05
N THR A 72 13.02 -9.46 -0.79
CA THR A 72 13.02 -10.11 0.53
C THR A 72 13.55 -9.18 1.61
N GLU A 73 14.70 -8.52 1.38
CA GLU A 73 15.29 -7.57 2.32
C GLU A 73 14.40 -6.35 2.56
N SER A 74 13.64 -5.90 1.55
CA SER A 74 12.68 -4.81 1.73
C SER A 74 11.55 -5.23 2.67
N VAL A 75 10.96 -6.41 2.48
CA VAL A 75 9.91 -6.93 3.37
C VAL A 75 10.42 -7.13 4.79
N GLU A 76 11.63 -7.67 4.96
CA GLU A 76 12.23 -7.88 6.29
C GLU A 76 12.48 -6.54 7.01
N ARG A 77 12.94 -5.52 6.28
CA ARG A 77 13.08 -4.16 6.84
C ARG A 77 11.74 -3.58 7.27
N SER A 78 10.69 -3.74 6.46
CA SER A 78 9.35 -3.26 6.77
C SER A 78 8.78 -3.97 8.02
N LEU A 79 8.94 -5.29 8.13
CA LEU A 79 8.58 -6.05 9.34
C LEU A 79 9.25 -5.49 10.58
N SER A 80 10.57 -5.26 10.49
CA SER A 80 11.37 -4.72 11.60
C SER A 80 10.96 -3.30 11.98
N ARG A 81 10.75 -2.40 11.01
CA ARG A 81 10.41 -0.99 11.24
C ARG A 81 8.99 -0.83 11.81
N ILE A 82 8.02 -1.60 11.29
CA ILE A 82 6.65 -1.59 11.79
C ILE A 82 6.53 -2.39 13.09
N GLY A 83 7.49 -3.27 13.40
CA GLY A 83 7.51 -4.06 14.63
C GLY A 83 6.42 -5.15 14.64
N VAL A 84 6.29 -5.90 13.53
CA VAL A 84 5.31 -6.98 13.38
C VAL A 84 5.95 -8.21 12.74
N ASP A 85 5.37 -9.38 13.02
CA ASP A 85 5.79 -10.64 12.39
C ASP A 85 5.15 -10.85 11.01
N ARG A 86 4.09 -10.09 10.70
CA ARG A 86 3.37 -10.17 9.44
C ARG A 86 2.86 -8.79 9.03
N LEU A 87 3.20 -8.36 7.80
CA LEU A 87 2.64 -7.17 7.17
C LEU A 87 1.20 -7.42 6.74
N ASP A 88 0.30 -6.47 6.97
CA ASP A 88 -1.12 -6.62 6.60
C ASP A 88 -1.30 -6.64 5.08
N LEU A 89 -0.66 -5.71 4.37
CA LEU A 89 -0.65 -5.62 2.90
C LEU A 89 0.69 -5.06 2.42
N VAL A 90 1.27 -5.67 1.39
CA VAL A 90 2.41 -5.13 0.64
C VAL A 90 1.98 -4.86 -0.79
N GLN A 91 2.14 -3.62 -1.25
CA GLN A 91 1.79 -3.22 -2.61
C GLN A 91 3.04 -3.17 -3.51
N LEU A 92 2.97 -3.81 -4.67
CA LEU A 92 3.97 -3.66 -5.74
C LEU A 92 3.82 -2.26 -6.36
N GLN A 93 4.84 -1.43 -6.21
CA GLN A 93 4.89 -0.11 -6.84
C GLN A 93 5.97 -0.08 -7.92
N TRP A 94 5.55 0.15 -9.16
CA TRP A 94 6.41 0.18 -10.33
C TRP A 94 6.25 1.51 -11.06
N TRP A 95 7.23 2.41 -10.93
CA TRP A 95 7.18 3.72 -11.55
C TRP A 95 7.53 3.69 -13.05
N ASN A 96 8.38 2.75 -13.45
CA ASN A 96 8.82 2.59 -14.82
C ASN A 96 8.65 1.12 -15.23
N LEU A 97 7.64 0.85 -16.03
CA LEU A 97 7.31 -0.51 -16.50
C LEU A 97 8.32 -1.07 -17.51
N ASP A 98 9.23 -0.23 -18.06
CA ASP A 98 10.36 -0.72 -18.87
C ASP A 98 11.43 -1.42 -18.00
N VAL A 99 11.43 -1.22 -16.69
CA VAL A 99 12.30 -1.96 -15.78
C VAL A 99 11.69 -3.34 -15.55
N PRO A 100 12.43 -4.43 -15.89
CA PRO A 100 11.91 -5.79 -15.80
C PRO A 100 11.77 -6.27 -14.36
N GLY A 101 11.12 -7.43 -14.15
CA GLY A 101 11.06 -8.13 -12.87
C GLY A 101 9.77 -7.92 -12.07
N LEU A 102 8.74 -7.30 -12.66
CA LEU A 102 7.45 -7.11 -11.98
C LEU A 102 6.84 -8.46 -11.54
N VAL A 103 6.82 -9.43 -12.43
CA VAL A 103 6.29 -10.78 -12.14
C VAL A 103 7.16 -11.49 -11.11
N ASP A 104 8.48 -11.44 -11.29
CA ASP A 104 9.41 -12.09 -10.35
C ASP A 104 9.26 -11.53 -8.93
N ALA A 105 9.16 -10.21 -8.80
CA ALA A 105 8.89 -9.56 -7.51
C ALA A 105 7.54 -9.98 -6.92
N GLY A 106 6.51 -10.10 -7.75
CA GLY A 106 5.19 -10.61 -7.36
C GLY A 106 5.25 -12.04 -6.82
N MET A 107 6.01 -12.91 -7.50
CA MET A 107 6.23 -14.29 -7.07
C MET A 107 6.99 -14.38 -5.74
N VAL A 108 8.02 -13.53 -5.54
CA VAL A 108 8.72 -13.45 -4.25
C VAL A 108 7.77 -13.03 -3.12
N LEU A 109 6.89 -12.05 -3.37
CA LEU A 109 5.86 -11.67 -2.38
C LEU A 109 4.88 -12.81 -2.11
N SER A 110 4.51 -13.61 -3.13
CA SER A 110 3.68 -14.82 -2.94
C SER A 110 4.37 -15.85 -2.05
N ASP A 111 5.66 -16.08 -2.24
CA ASP A 111 6.44 -17.00 -1.38
C ASP A 111 6.50 -16.47 0.07
N LEU A 112 6.71 -15.17 0.25
CA LEU A 112 6.71 -14.54 1.58
C LEU A 112 5.32 -14.55 2.23
N GLN A 113 4.26 -14.52 1.43
CA GLN A 113 2.89 -14.71 1.90
C GLN A 113 2.68 -16.15 2.41
N GLN A 114 3.12 -17.15 1.68
CA GLN A 114 3.05 -18.55 2.10
C GLN A 114 3.87 -18.81 3.38
N GLN A 115 4.99 -18.09 3.57
CA GLN A 115 5.78 -18.11 4.80
C GLN A 115 5.11 -17.36 5.97
N GLY A 116 3.98 -16.70 5.75
CA GLY A 116 3.24 -15.95 6.76
C GLY A 116 3.77 -14.55 7.06
N LYS A 117 4.78 -14.05 6.32
CA LYS A 117 5.38 -12.72 6.50
C LYS A 117 4.56 -11.60 5.85
N VAL A 118 3.82 -11.91 4.79
CA VAL A 118 2.93 -11.00 4.08
C VAL A 118 1.50 -11.50 4.20
N GLY A 119 0.56 -10.62 4.52
CA GLY A 119 -0.85 -10.93 4.64
C GLY A 119 -1.54 -10.93 3.29
N LEU A 120 -1.54 -9.80 2.65
CA LEU A 120 -2.13 -9.58 1.33
C LEU A 120 -1.11 -8.94 0.39
N ILE A 121 -1.27 -9.19 -0.91
CA ILE A 121 -0.45 -8.59 -1.96
C ILE A 121 -1.35 -7.66 -2.76
N GLY A 122 -0.89 -6.45 -2.97
CA GLY A 122 -1.57 -5.46 -3.79
C GLY A 122 -0.66 -4.90 -4.89
N ALA A 123 -1.21 -4.00 -5.65
CA ALA A 123 -0.53 -3.25 -6.70
C ALA A 123 -0.76 -1.75 -6.52
N CYS A 124 0.09 -0.93 -7.12
CA CYS A 124 -0.05 0.52 -7.14
C CYS A 124 0.15 1.05 -8.56
N ASN A 125 -0.88 1.70 -9.10
CA ASN A 125 -0.93 2.27 -10.45
C ASN A 125 -0.65 1.29 -11.60
N LEU A 126 -0.95 0.02 -11.42
CA LEU A 126 -0.83 -0.95 -12.53
C LEU A 126 -2.06 -0.92 -13.43
N GLY A 127 -1.80 -1.04 -14.74
CA GLY A 127 -2.85 -1.16 -15.75
C GLY A 127 -3.40 -2.58 -15.87
N VAL A 128 -4.43 -2.75 -16.71
CA VAL A 128 -5.06 -4.05 -16.95
C VAL A 128 -4.05 -5.10 -17.44
N GLY A 129 -3.16 -4.71 -18.37
CA GLY A 129 -2.14 -5.62 -18.92
C GLY A 129 -1.19 -6.17 -17.86
N ASP A 130 -0.70 -5.28 -16.97
CA ASP A 130 0.24 -5.66 -15.90
C ASP A 130 -0.44 -6.53 -14.85
N LEU A 131 -1.67 -6.16 -14.47
CA LEU A 131 -2.47 -6.96 -13.54
C LEU A 131 -2.79 -8.34 -14.10
N SER A 132 -3.16 -8.44 -15.40
CA SER A 132 -3.39 -9.73 -16.06
C SER A 132 -2.13 -10.59 -16.03
N THR A 133 -0.98 -10.01 -16.37
CA THR A 133 0.30 -10.72 -16.37
C THR A 133 0.65 -11.27 -14.97
N LEU A 134 0.41 -10.49 -13.92
CA LEU A 134 0.61 -10.95 -12.53
C LEU A 134 -0.35 -12.09 -12.16
N LEU A 135 -1.63 -11.96 -12.49
CA LEU A 135 -2.64 -12.98 -12.21
C LEU A 135 -2.37 -14.27 -12.98
N ASP A 136 -1.99 -14.18 -14.26
CA ASP A 136 -1.65 -15.32 -15.12
C ASP A 136 -0.42 -16.07 -14.60
N ALA A 137 0.51 -15.37 -13.96
CA ALA A 137 1.65 -15.94 -13.26
C ALA A 137 1.30 -16.55 -11.88
N GLY A 138 0.04 -16.41 -11.42
CA GLY A 138 -0.41 -16.94 -10.14
C GLY A 138 -0.17 -16.02 -8.94
N VAL A 139 0.19 -14.75 -9.15
CA VAL A 139 0.34 -13.79 -8.04
C VAL A 139 -1.04 -13.37 -7.55
N PRO A 140 -1.40 -13.60 -6.26
CA PRO A 140 -2.74 -13.35 -5.73
C PRO A 140 -2.95 -11.87 -5.39
N ILE A 141 -3.06 -11.02 -6.42
CA ILE A 141 -3.31 -9.59 -6.26
C ILE A 141 -4.71 -9.36 -5.71
N THR A 142 -4.82 -8.67 -4.57
CA THR A 142 -6.10 -8.39 -3.89
C THR A 142 -6.55 -6.95 -4.00
N THR A 143 -5.61 -6.01 -4.22
CA THR A 143 -5.92 -4.59 -4.35
C THR A 143 -5.08 -3.95 -5.45
N ASN A 144 -5.60 -2.88 -6.05
CA ASN A 144 -4.80 -1.97 -6.87
C ASN A 144 -5.10 -0.52 -6.44
N GLN A 145 -4.08 0.17 -5.96
CA GLN A 145 -4.22 1.56 -5.56
C GLN A 145 -3.96 2.46 -6.77
N VAL A 146 -4.91 3.33 -7.09
CA VAL A 146 -4.87 4.16 -8.29
C VAL A 146 -5.19 5.61 -8.00
N HIS A 147 -4.68 6.52 -8.82
CA HIS A 147 -5.11 7.89 -8.80
C HIS A 147 -6.58 7.98 -9.23
N PHE A 148 -7.43 8.50 -8.36
CA PHE A 148 -8.85 8.62 -8.66
C PHE A 148 -9.46 9.79 -7.88
N SER A 149 -10.17 10.65 -8.59
CA SER A 149 -10.90 11.79 -8.02
C SER A 149 -12.10 12.15 -8.91
N LEU A 150 -12.88 13.15 -8.54
CA LEU A 150 -13.97 13.63 -9.38
C LEU A 150 -13.50 14.19 -10.74
N ILE A 151 -12.26 14.67 -10.82
CA ILE A 151 -11.67 15.24 -12.04
C ILE A 151 -10.69 14.30 -12.74
N ASP A 152 -10.25 13.21 -12.11
CA ASP A 152 -9.45 12.17 -12.75
C ASP A 152 -10.16 10.83 -12.59
N ARG A 153 -10.86 10.42 -13.63
CA ARG A 153 -11.72 9.23 -13.66
C ARG A 153 -11.19 8.14 -14.60
N ARG A 154 -9.91 8.21 -14.97
CA ARG A 154 -9.30 7.24 -15.91
C ARG A 154 -9.47 5.78 -15.48
N ALA A 155 -9.46 5.51 -14.16
CA ALA A 155 -9.65 4.17 -13.63
C ALA A 155 -11.06 3.59 -13.86
N GLU A 156 -12.08 4.41 -14.13
CA GLU A 156 -13.46 3.93 -14.39
C GLU A 156 -13.62 3.23 -15.74
N ASN A 157 -12.72 3.42 -16.69
CA ASN A 157 -12.82 2.83 -18.02
C ASN A 157 -12.75 1.29 -17.94
N HIS A 158 -11.66 0.70 -18.39
CA HIS A 158 -11.49 -0.75 -18.42
C HIS A 158 -10.98 -1.33 -17.09
N LEU A 159 -10.22 -0.53 -16.31
CA LEU A 159 -9.57 -1.01 -15.11
C LEU A 159 -10.58 -1.39 -14.01
N ALA A 160 -11.58 -0.57 -13.75
CA ALA A 160 -12.58 -0.86 -12.73
C ALA A 160 -13.39 -2.13 -13.04
N ALA A 161 -13.77 -2.31 -14.31
CA ALA A 161 -14.45 -3.53 -14.75
C ALA A 161 -13.57 -4.77 -14.60
N PHE A 162 -12.31 -4.67 -15.01
CA PHE A 162 -11.32 -5.74 -14.86
C PHE A 162 -11.13 -6.12 -13.38
N CYS A 163 -10.86 -5.14 -12.52
CA CYS A 163 -10.67 -5.37 -11.10
C CYS A 163 -11.91 -6.03 -10.46
N LYS A 164 -13.12 -5.55 -10.78
CA LYS A 164 -14.37 -6.15 -10.30
C LYS A 164 -14.51 -7.62 -10.71
N THR A 165 -14.18 -7.95 -11.97
CA THR A 165 -14.27 -9.33 -12.48
C THR A 165 -13.30 -10.26 -11.78
N HIS A 166 -12.11 -9.78 -11.39
CA HIS A 166 -11.06 -10.58 -10.76
C HIS A 166 -11.04 -10.46 -9.22
N GLY A 167 -12.03 -9.79 -8.61
CA GLY A 167 -12.09 -9.63 -7.15
C GLY A 167 -11.01 -8.72 -6.57
N ILE A 168 -10.41 -7.84 -7.39
CA ILE A 168 -9.39 -6.87 -6.97
C ILE A 168 -10.07 -5.61 -6.46
N GLY A 169 -9.81 -5.23 -5.21
CA GLY A 169 -10.29 -3.98 -4.63
C GLY A 169 -9.56 -2.78 -5.21
N LEU A 170 -10.29 -1.76 -5.70
CA LEU A 170 -9.68 -0.48 -6.06
C LEU A 170 -9.56 0.42 -4.82
N MET A 171 -8.36 0.92 -4.58
CA MET A 171 -8.07 1.91 -3.55
C MET A 171 -7.73 3.23 -4.23
N SER A 172 -8.43 4.31 -3.87
CA SER A 172 -8.15 5.63 -4.45
C SER A 172 -7.12 6.40 -3.64
N PHE A 173 -6.13 6.99 -4.30
CA PHE A 173 -5.32 8.05 -3.70
C PHE A 173 -5.59 9.39 -4.40
N ALA A 174 -5.25 10.50 -3.71
CA ALA A 174 -5.52 11.87 -4.14
C ALA A 174 -7.00 12.16 -4.51
N PRO A 175 -8.01 11.72 -3.69
CA PRO A 175 -9.42 11.94 -4.00
C PRO A 175 -9.80 13.43 -4.06
N LEU A 176 -9.05 14.30 -3.39
CA LEU A 176 -9.21 15.76 -3.45
C LEU A 176 -8.31 16.42 -4.52
N ALA A 177 -7.74 15.64 -5.45
CA ALA A 177 -6.88 16.13 -6.54
C ALA A 177 -5.75 17.05 -6.03
N GLY A 178 -5.03 16.62 -4.99
CA GLY A 178 -3.95 17.40 -4.38
C GLY A 178 -4.42 18.66 -3.63
N GLY A 179 -5.66 18.70 -3.22
CA GLY A 179 -6.29 19.84 -2.54
C GLY A 179 -7.07 20.77 -3.47
N PHE A 180 -7.05 20.54 -4.80
CA PHE A 180 -7.80 21.35 -5.76
C PHE A 180 -9.34 21.27 -5.54
N LEU A 181 -9.82 20.13 -5.03
CA LEU A 181 -11.24 19.94 -4.69
C LEU A 181 -11.53 20.28 -3.21
N SER A 182 -10.81 21.20 -2.62
CA SER A 182 -11.06 21.71 -1.26
C SER A 182 -11.70 23.08 -1.28
N ASP A 183 -12.27 23.49 -0.15
CA ASP A 183 -12.94 24.78 0.04
C ASP A 183 -12.03 26.00 -0.27
N ALA A 184 -10.71 25.80 -0.22
CA ALA A 184 -9.75 26.85 -0.57
C ALA A 184 -9.90 27.39 -2.00
N TRP A 185 -10.58 26.65 -2.88
CA TRP A 185 -10.81 27.01 -4.29
C TRP A 185 -12.26 27.40 -4.61
N LEU A 186 -13.20 27.37 -3.65
CA LEU A 186 -14.62 27.67 -3.90
C LEU A 186 -14.72 29.11 -4.29
N ASP A 187 -14.20 30.05 -4.22
CA ASP A 187 -14.35 31.42 -4.70
C ASP A 187 -13.05 31.99 -5.32
N ALA A 188 -12.15 31.09 -5.70
CA ALA A 188 -10.91 31.50 -6.35
C ALA A 188 -11.18 32.05 -7.75
N PRO A 189 -10.54 33.17 -8.16
CA PRO A 189 -10.75 33.80 -9.47
C PRO A 189 -10.24 32.91 -10.61
#